data_2b18db3af5cd5154997ef63f12d0c7f0
#
_entry.id   2b18db3af5cd5154997ef63f12d0c7f0
#
_cell.length_a   1.000
_cell.length_b   1.000
_cell.length_c   1.000
_cell.angle_alpha   90.00
_cell.angle_beta   90.00
_cell.angle_gamma   90.00
#
_symmetry.space_group_name_H-M   'P 1'
#
loop_
_entity.id
_entity.type
_entity.pdbx_description
1 polymer ?
#
loop_
_entity_poly.entity_id
_entity_poly.type
_entity_poly.pdbx_seq_one_letter_code
_entity_poly.pdbx_strand_id
1 'polypeptide(L)'
;MAKVTAEMVKELREKTGAGMMDCKKALEEAEGDHARAEEWLRKKGITGAAKKSGRTAAEGLIGSYVHNGKVGVLVEVNCETDFVARNEDFQALVRDIALHIAALNPQYVRREEIPTELLEKEKEIERVKLREQKKPEAMIEKILGGKIEKYFETVCLVDQPFVKDDKKKVHEVVTEAIAKIGENISIRRFTRYQVGEGIEKKKEDLAAEVAKTIGQTGGKPGPAA
;
A
#
# COMPACT_ATOMS: atom_id res chain seq x y z
N MET A 1 16.30 34.33 -19.13
CA MET A 1 15.27 33.28 -19.03
C MET A 1 15.58 32.20 -20.04
N ALA A 2 15.78 30.97 -19.61
CA ALA A 2 15.99 29.83 -20.50
C ALA A 2 14.74 29.67 -21.39
N LYS A 3 14.95 29.51 -22.70
CA LYS A 3 13.86 29.40 -23.66
C LYS A 3 13.26 27.99 -23.57
N VAL A 4 12.10 27.86 -22.94
CA VAL A 4 11.37 26.57 -22.87
C VAL A 4 10.93 26.19 -24.27
N THR A 5 11.41 25.05 -24.78
CA THR A 5 11.08 24.54 -26.12
C THR A 5 9.90 23.56 -26.06
N ALA A 6 9.23 23.36 -27.18
CA ALA A 6 8.15 22.38 -27.29
C ALA A 6 8.64 20.94 -27.03
N GLU A 7 9.89 20.64 -27.40
CA GLU A 7 10.52 19.34 -27.12
C GLU A 7 10.69 19.08 -25.62
N MET A 8 11.21 20.05 -24.86
CA MET A 8 11.33 19.94 -23.41
C MET A 8 9.98 19.69 -22.74
N VAL A 9 8.92 20.37 -23.20
CA VAL A 9 7.56 20.16 -22.67
C VAL A 9 7.07 18.76 -22.99
N LYS A 10 7.34 18.25 -24.20
CA LYS A 10 6.97 16.90 -24.61
C LYS A 10 7.69 15.84 -23.77
N GLU A 11 9.00 15.96 -23.60
CA GLU A 11 9.82 15.05 -22.78
C GLU A 11 9.33 15.02 -21.31
N LEU A 12 9.11 16.19 -20.72
CA LEU A 12 8.62 16.27 -19.34
C LEU A 12 7.23 15.64 -19.21
N ARG A 13 6.37 15.82 -20.22
CA ARG A 13 5.03 15.21 -20.23
C ARG A 13 5.10 13.69 -20.37
N GLU A 14 5.94 13.17 -21.26
CA GLU A 14 6.14 11.72 -21.44
C GLU A 14 6.64 11.06 -20.13
N LYS A 15 7.53 11.75 -19.43
CA LYS A 15 8.09 11.28 -18.16
C LYS A 15 7.12 11.36 -16.99
N THR A 16 6.35 12.43 -16.87
CA THR A 16 5.52 12.71 -15.69
C THR A 16 4.05 12.39 -15.88
N GLY A 17 3.57 12.26 -17.11
CA GLY A 17 2.16 12.14 -17.45
C GLY A 17 1.31 13.39 -17.15
N ALA A 18 1.93 14.49 -16.72
CA ALA A 18 1.22 15.73 -16.39
C ALA A 18 0.65 16.43 -17.64
N GLY A 19 -0.32 17.33 -17.44
CA GLY A 19 -0.91 18.11 -18.53
C GLY A 19 0.14 19.00 -19.22
N MET A 20 0.02 19.19 -20.56
CA MET A 20 0.97 19.95 -21.35
C MET A 20 1.21 21.37 -20.85
N MET A 21 0.12 22.06 -20.43
CA MET A 21 0.22 23.42 -19.88
C MET A 21 0.91 23.45 -18.51
N ASP A 22 0.74 22.40 -17.71
CA ASP A 22 1.40 22.27 -16.42
C ASP A 22 2.89 21.98 -16.59
N CYS A 23 3.27 21.12 -17.54
CA CYS A 23 4.66 20.87 -17.90
C CYS A 23 5.36 22.14 -18.42
N LYS A 24 4.69 22.90 -19.29
CA LYS A 24 5.22 24.18 -19.77
C LYS A 24 5.47 25.14 -18.61
N LYS A 25 4.47 25.35 -17.75
CA LYS A 25 4.58 26.23 -16.61
C LYS A 25 5.66 25.78 -15.62
N ALA A 26 5.76 24.47 -15.37
CA ALA A 26 6.80 23.91 -14.53
C ALA A 26 8.20 24.21 -15.05
N LEU A 27 8.42 24.05 -16.37
CA LEU A 27 9.70 24.37 -17.02
C LEU A 27 10.00 25.87 -16.99
N GLU A 28 8.99 26.72 -17.17
CA GLU A 28 9.16 28.18 -17.06
C GLU A 28 9.60 28.57 -15.64
N GLU A 29 8.94 28.04 -14.60
CA GLU A 29 9.28 28.30 -13.18
C GLU A 29 10.62 27.69 -12.78
N ALA A 30 11.01 26.57 -13.41
CA ALA A 30 12.28 25.90 -13.18
C ALA A 30 13.41 26.38 -14.09
N GLU A 31 13.19 27.44 -14.88
CA GLU A 31 14.18 28.02 -15.81
C GLU A 31 14.76 26.98 -16.80
N GLY A 32 13.96 25.99 -17.20
CA GLY A 32 14.31 24.91 -18.11
C GLY A 32 14.96 23.70 -17.44
N ASP A 33 15.14 23.67 -16.13
CA ASP A 33 15.66 22.52 -15.41
C ASP A 33 14.57 21.45 -15.24
N HIS A 34 14.76 20.28 -15.85
CA HIS A 34 13.81 19.18 -15.82
C HIS A 34 13.60 18.60 -14.39
N ALA A 35 14.65 18.48 -13.59
CA ALA A 35 14.54 17.93 -12.23
C ALA A 35 13.74 18.87 -11.30
N ARG A 36 14.01 20.19 -11.38
CA ARG A 36 13.25 21.21 -10.66
C ARG A 36 11.81 21.31 -11.17
N ALA A 37 11.57 21.12 -12.45
CA ALA A 37 10.23 21.11 -13.04
C ALA A 37 9.41 19.88 -12.55
N GLU A 38 10.02 18.70 -12.47
CA GLU A 38 9.40 17.50 -11.87
C GLU A 38 9.02 17.72 -10.39
N GLU A 39 9.92 18.30 -9.62
CA GLU A 39 9.65 18.63 -8.21
C GLU A 39 8.51 19.65 -8.08
N TRP A 40 8.48 20.66 -8.94
CA TRP A 40 7.39 21.64 -8.99
C TRP A 40 6.05 20.98 -9.34
N LEU A 41 6.03 20.08 -10.34
CA LEU A 41 4.84 19.32 -10.72
C LEU A 41 4.36 18.42 -9.58
N ARG A 42 5.27 17.78 -8.86
CA ARG A 42 4.96 16.96 -7.69
C ARG A 42 4.31 17.80 -6.59
N LYS A 43 4.88 18.94 -6.23
CA LYS A 43 4.30 19.86 -5.24
C LYS A 43 2.91 20.38 -5.67
N LYS A 44 2.75 20.73 -6.94
CA LYS A 44 1.46 21.16 -7.50
C LYS A 44 0.44 20.03 -7.50
N GLY A 45 0.85 18.80 -7.80
CA GLY A 45 0.02 17.61 -7.77
C GLY A 45 -0.55 17.36 -6.37
N ILE A 46 0.27 17.43 -5.34
CA ILE A 46 -0.15 17.32 -3.93
C ILE A 46 -1.21 18.38 -3.59
N THR A 47 -0.94 19.64 -3.93
CA THR A 47 -1.90 20.75 -3.68
C THR A 47 -3.19 20.57 -4.49
N GLY A 48 -3.09 20.10 -5.73
CA GLY A 48 -4.23 19.82 -6.60
C GLY A 48 -5.09 18.67 -6.09
N ALA A 49 -4.47 17.60 -5.62
CA ALA A 49 -5.15 16.46 -5.02
C ALA A 49 -5.88 16.85 -3.72
N ALA A 50 -5.22 17.62 -2.84
CA ALA A 50 -5.84 18.12 -1.61
C ALA A 50 -7.09 18.97 -1.89
N LYS A 51 -7.09 19.82 -2.93
CA LYS A 51 -8.26 20.59 -3.33
C LYS A 51 -9.42 19.74 -3.86
N LYS A 52 -9.14 18.54 -4.35
CA LYS A 52 -10.15 17.63 -4.91
C LYS A 52 -10.66 16.62 -3.88
N SER A 53 -9.95 16.38 -2.80
CA SER A 53 -10.30 15.36 -1.78
C SER A 53 -11.70 15.54 -1.17
N GLY A 54 -12.24 16.77 -1.16
CA GLY A 54 -13.59 17.05 -0.70
C GLY A 54 -14.70 16.85 -1.75
N ARG A 55 -14.36 16.46 -2.99
CA ARG A 55 -15.37 16.23 -4.03
C ARG A 55 -15.97 14.85 -3.89
N THR A 56 -17.26 14.72 -4.18
CA THR A 56 -17.95 13.44 -4.14
C THR A 56 -17.41 12.51 -5.23
N ALA A 57 -16.94 11.34 -4.82
CA ALA A 57 -16.49 10.26 -5.70
C ALA A 57 -17.42 9.05 -5.47
N ALA A 58 -18.50 8.99 -6.26
CA ALA A 58 -19.55 7.96 -6.13
C ALA A 58 -19.46 6.89 -7.20
N GLU A 59 -18.75 7.14 -8.29
CA GLU A 59 -18.42 6.19 -9.35
C GLU A 59 -17.12 5.45 -9.01
N GLY A 60 -16.68 4.52 -9.86
CA GLY A 60 -15.42 3.79 -9.66
C GLY A 60 -15.46 2.36 -10.11
N LEU A 61 -14.57 1.53 -9.55
CA LEU A 61 -14.46 0.11 -9.84
C LEU A 61 -14.29 -0.74 -8.59
N ILE A 62 -14.81 -1.97 -8.70
CA ILE A 62 -14.39 -3.07 -7.83
C ILE A 62 -13.25 -3.81 -8.51
N GLY A 63 -12.03 -3.65 -7.99
CA GLY A 63 -10.88 -4.44 -8.41
C GLY A 63 -10.83 -5.79 -7.71
N SER A 64 -10.35 -6.80 -8.41
CA SER A 64 -10.09 -8.12 -7.84
C SER A 64 -8.71 -8.62 -8.19
N TYR A 65 -8.10 -9.38 -7.27
CA TYR A 65 -6.83 -10.06 -7.51
C TYR A 65 -6.81 -11.40 -6.77
N VAL A 66 -6.39 -12.45 -7.47
CA VAL A 66 -6.21 -13.79 -6.88
C VAL A 66 -4.77 -14.22 -7.09
N HIS A 67 -4.06 -14.48 -6.00
CA HIS A 67 -2.68 -14.94 -6.02
C HIS A 67 -2.63 -16.45 -5.80
N ASN A 68 -2.19 -17.18 -6.83
CA ASN A 68 -1.97 -18.65 -6.81
C ASN A 68 -3.17 -19.45 -6.27
N GLY A 69 -4.40 -18.93 -6.39
CA GLY A 69 -5.60 -19.56 -5.84
C GLY A 69 -5.65 -19.60 -4.29
N LYS A 70 -4.70 -18.96 -3.60
CA LYS A 70 -4.59 -19.02 -2.12
C LYS A 70 -4.92 -17.73 -1.42
N VAL A 71 -4.70 -16.59 -2.06
CA VAL A 71 -5.05 -15.27 -1.52
C VAL A 71 -5.97 -14.59 -2.51
N GLY A 72 -7.13 -14.11 -2.06
CA GLY A 72 -8.10 -13.38 -2.86
C GLY A 72 -8.36 -12.00 -2.26
N VAL A 73 -8.45 -10.98 -3.11
CA VAL A 73 -8.73 -9.58 -2.73
C VAL A 73 -9.84 -9.03 -3.59
N LEU A 74 -10.75 -8.28 -2.96
CA LEU A 74 -11.67 -7.34 -3.59
C LEU A 74 -11.41 -5.96 -2.99
N VAL A 75 -11.30 -4.93 -3.83
CA VAL A 75 -11.10 -3.54 -3.39
C VAL A 75 -12.03 -2.61 -4.16
N GLU A 76 -12.66 -1.68 -3.45
CA GLU A 76 -13.48 -0.60 -4.01
C GLU A 76 -12.63 0.67 -4.07
N VAL A 77 -12.40 1.16 -5.30
CA VAL A 77 -11.74 2.43 -5.57
C VAL A 77 -12.72 3.33 -6.31
N ASN A 78 -12.98 4.49 -5.74
CA ASN A 78 -13.95 5.43 -6.25
C ASN A 78 -13.29 6.59 -7.01
N CYS A 79 -14.01 7.15 -8.00
CA CYS A 79 -13.69 8.35 -8.76
C CYS A 79 -14.96 9.20 -8.93
N GLU A 80 -14.85 10.39 -9.56
CA GLU A 80 -15.98 11.31 -9.71
C GLU A 80 -16.94 10.86 -10.83
N THR A 81 -16.41 10.30 -11.94
CA THR A 81 -17.19 9.94 -13.13
C THR A 81 -16.95 8.51 -13.61
N ASP A 82 -17.93 7.94 -14.32
CA ASP A 82 -17.83 6.64 -14.99
C ASP A 82 -16.84 6.64 -16.17
N PHE A 83 -16.56 7.81 -16.75
CA PHE A 83 -15.54 7.96 -17.78
C PHE A 83 -14.15 7.67 -17.23
N VAL A 84 -13.83 8.16 -16.03
CA VAL A 84 -12.56 7.86 -15.35
C VAL A 84 -12.51 6.40 -14.94
N ALA A 85 -13.61 5.80 -14.48
CA ALA A 85 -13.67 4.38 -14.18
C ALA A 85 -13.26 3.49 -15.38
N ARG A 86 -13.50 3.93 -16.60
CA ARG A 86 -13.13 3.23 -17.85
C ARG A 86 -11.72 3.55 -18.33
N ASN A 87 -11.03 4.52 -17.72
CA ASN A 87 -9.69 4.93 -18.11
C ASN A 87 -8.67 3.85 -17.75
N GLU A 88 -7.75 3.54 -18.66
CA GLU A 88 -6.72 2.51 -18.46
C GLU A 88 -5.79 2.80 -17.28
N ASP A 89 -5.41 4.07 -17.07
CA ASP A 89 -4.58 4.48 -15.92
C ASP A 89 -5.29 4.23 -14.60
N PHE A 90 -6.59 4.52 -14.51
CA PHE A 90 -7.40 4.24 -13.34
C PHE A 90 -7.53 2.73 -13.10
N GLN A 91 -7.81 1.96 -14.14
CA GLN A 91 -7.89 0.50 -14.05
C GLN A 91 -6.55 -0.13 -13.63
N ALA A 92 -5.43 0.40 -14.14
CA ALA A 92 -4.11 -0.04 -13.72
C ALA A 92 -3.87 0.23 -12.24
N LEU A 93 -4.21 1.43 -11.75
CA LEU A 93 -4.12 1.78 -10.33
C LEU A 93 -4.94 0.81 -9.47
N VAL A 94 -6.18 0.51 -9.84
CA VAL A 94 -7.06 -0.40 -9.10
C VAL A 94 -6.46 -1.82 -9.03
N ARG A 95 -5.92 -2.33 -10.15
CA ARG A 95 -5.22 -3.63 -10.17
C ARG A 95 -3.99 -3.64 -9.27
N ASP A 96 -3.22 -2.55 -9.28
CA ASP A 96 -2.00 -2.43 -8.50
C ASP A 96 -2.27 -2.34 -7.00
N ILE A 97 -3.35 -1.66 -6.60
CA ILE A 97 -3.82 -1.62 -5.22
C ILE A 97 -4.29 -3.00 -4.77
N ALA A 98 -5.04 -3.73 -5.59
CA ALA A 98 -5.49 -5.08 -5.27
C ALA A 98 -4.30 -6.05 -5.08
N LEU A 99 -3.29 -5.97 -5.95
CA LEU A 99 -2.03 -6.72 -5.82
C LEU A 99 -1.31 -6.35 -4.52
N HIS A 100 -1.20 -5.07 -4.21
CA HIS A 100 -0.57 -4.57 -2.98
C HIS A 100 -1.25 -5.13 -1.72
N ILE A 101 -2.58 -5.08 -1.65
CA ILE A 101 -3.35 -5.64 -0.52
C ILE A 101 -3.11 -7.14 -0.37
N ALA A 102 -3.05 -7.87 -1.48
CA ALA A 102 -2.75 -9.31 -1.43
C ALA A 102 -1.37 -9.59 -0.84
N ALA A 103 -0.37 -8.78 -1.18
CA ALA A 103 1.03 -8.96 -0.77
C ALA A 103 1.30 -8.51 0.67
N LEU A 104 0.82 -7.32 1.08
CA LEU A 104 1.19 -6.70 2.35
C LEU A 104 0.14 -6.83 3.45
N ASN A 105 -1.04 -7.37 3.15
CA ASN A 105 -2.09 -7.67 4.12
C ASN A 105 -2.42 -6.52 5.10
N PRO A 106 -2.76 -5.31 4.61
CA PRO A 106 -3.23 -4.24 5.48
C PRO A 106 -4.52 -4.66 6.21
N GLN A 107 -4.79 -4.07 7.36
CA GLN A 107 -5.99 -4.34 8.15
C GLN A 107 -7.02 -3.22 8.01
N TYR A 108 -6.56 -2.00 7.74
CA TYR A 108 -7.38 -0.80 7.60
C TYR A 108 -7.01 -0.06 6.33
N VAL A 109 -7.93 0.74 5.78
CA VAL A 109 -7.56 1.63 4.68
C VAL A 109 -6.77 2.82 5.22
N ARG A 110 -7.26 3.45 6.31
CA ARG A 110 -6.70 4.68 6.90
C ARG A 110 -6.55 4.55 8.41
N ARG A 111 -5.76 5.45 8.99
CA ARG A 111 -5.49 5.54 10.43
C ARG A 111 -6.77 5.76 11.27
N GLU A 112 -7.71 6.54 10.73
CA GLU A 112 -8.97 6.88 11.39
C GLU A 112 -9.91 5.68 11.56
N GLU A 113 -9.68 4.60 10.81
CA GLU A 113 -10.47 3.37 10.90
C GLU A 113 -9.98 2.45 12.03
N ILE A 114 -8.81 2.71 12.61
CA ILE A 114 -8.28 1.93 13.73
C ILE A 114 -9.09 2.24 14.98
N PRO A 115 -9.69 1.24 15.65
CA PRO A 115 -10.39 1.46 16.92
C PRO A 115 -9.45 2.10 17.96
N THR A 116 -9.90 3.16 18.60
CA THR A 116 -9.10 3.91 19.57
C THR A 116 -8.54 3.00 20.68
N GLU A 117 -9.33 2.02 21.12
CA GLU A 117 -8.92 1.05 22.16
C GLU A 117 -7.72 0.21 21.71
N LEU A 118 -7.69 -0.22 20.43
CA LEU A 118 -6.57 -0.98 19.88
C LEU A 118 -5.31 -0.12 19.77
N LEU A 119 -5.46 1.13 19.32
CA LEU A 119 -4.35 2.06 19.23
C LEU A 119 -3.75 2.38 20.60
N GLU A 120 -4.59 2.62 21.63
CA GLU A 120 -4.11 2.88 23.00
C GLU A 120 -3.46 1.63 23.61
N LYS A 121 -4.00 0.46 23.35
CA LYS A 121 -3.39 -0.80 23.76
C LYS A 121 -2.00 -1.00 23.15
N GLU A 122 -1.84 -0.72 21.85
CA GLU A 122 -0.54 -0.82 21.17
C GLU A 122 0.46 0.19 21.74
N LYS A 123 0.02 1.44 21.99
CA LYS A 123 0.85 2.45 22.65
C LYS A 123 1.32 1.99 24.03
N GLU A 124 0.45 1.39 24.83
CA GLU A 124 0.82 0.92 26.16
C GLU A 124 1.80 -0.26 26.10
N ILE A 125 1.60 -1.20 25.18
CA ILE A 125 2.54 -2.30 24.94
C ILE A 125 3.93 -1.74 24.59
N GLU A 126 4.01 -0.77 23.69
CA GLU A 126 5.29 -0.17 23.30
C GLU A 126 5.91 0.67 24.43
N ARG A 127 5.11 1.35 25.29
CA ARG A 127 5.62 2.03 26.49
C ARG A 127 6.27 1.04 27.47
N VAL A 128 5.59 -0.09 27.76
CA VAL A 128 6.14 -1.13 28.63
C VAL A 128 7.47 -1.65 28.08
N LYS A 129 7.54 -1.99 26.79
CA LYS A 129 8.78 -2.44 26.16
C LYS A 129 9.91 -1.42 26.27
N LEU A 130 9.60 -0.12 26.12
CA LEU A 130 10.61 0.95 26.24
C LEU A 130 11.11 1.13 27.68
N ARG A 131 10.23 0.97 28.68
CA ARG A 131 10.61 0.97 30.11
C ARG A 131 11.48 -0.24 30.46
N GLU A 132 11.16 -1.42 29.98
CA GLU A 132 12.00 -2.61 30.14
C GLU A 132 13.38 -2.45 29.51
N GLN A 133 13.48 -1.73 28.40
CA GLN A 133 14.74 -1.33 27.76
C GLN A 133 15.48 -0.20 28.54
N LYS A 134 14.98 0.21 29.69
CA LYS A 134 15.53 1.26 30.55
C LYS A 134 15.74 2.59 29.81
N LYS A 135 14.84 2.94 28.87
CA LYS A 135 14.87 4.25 28.23
C LYS A 135 14.44 5.34 29.19
N PRO A 136 15.09 6.54 29.14
CA PRO A 136 14.67 7.67 29.99
C PRO A 136 13.21 8.05 29.69
N GLU A 137 12.41 8.29 30.75
CA GLU A 137 10.99 8.61 30.64
C GLU A 137 10.74 9.83 29.72
N ALA A 138 11.60 10.84 29.77
CA ALA A 138 11.53 12.02 28.90
C ALA A 138 11.69 11.69 27.39
N MET A 139 12.28 10.54 27.04
CA MET A 139 12.47 10.11 25.65
C MET A 139 11.39 9.14 25.19
N ILE A 140 10.67 8.50 26.11
CA ILE A 140 9.69 7.45 25.81
C ILE A 140 8.63 7.98 24.85
N GLU A 141 8.01 9.12 25.12
CA GLU A 141 6.95 9.67 24.25
C GLU A 141 7.45 10.00 22.84
N LYS A 142 8.69 10.49 22.71
CA LYS A 142 9.30 10.76 21.39
C LYS A 142 9.55 9.47 20.61
N ILE A 143 10.08 8.45 21.28
CA ILE A 143 10.32 7.14 20.65
C ILE A 143 9.01 6.45 20.30
N LEU A 144 8.02 6.55 21.20
CA LEU A 144 6.68 6.01 21.01
C LEU A 144 6.03 6.57 19.74
N GLY A 145 6.12 7.89 19.50
CA GLY A 145 5.63 8.51 18.26
C GLY A 145 6.19 7.82 17.01
N GLY A 146 7.51 7.59 16.96
CA GLY A 146 8.14 6.88 15.84
C GLY A 146 7.73 5.40 15.73
N LYS A 147 7.43 4.74 16.86
CA LYS A 147 6.93 3.36 16.87
C LYS A 147 5.51 3.27 16.33
N ILE A 148 4.64 4.21 16.71
CA ILE A 148 3.26 4.28 16.24
C ILE A 148 3.19 4.62 14.75
N GLU A 149 4.09 5.48 14.23
CA GLU A 149 4.20 5.69 12.78
C GLU A 149 4.53 4.38 12.04
N LYS A 150 5.47 3.58 12.55
CA LYS A 150 5.77 2.26 11.98
C LYS A 150 4.60 1.27 12.08
N TYR A 151 3.83 1.33 13.16
CA TYR A 151 2.60 0.55 13.28
C TYR A 151 1.60 0.92 12.19
N PHE A 152 1.37 2.21 11.92
CA PHE A 152 0.52 2.65 10.81
C PHE A 152 1.04 2.17 9.46
N GLU A 153 2.35 2.22 9.22
CA GLU A 153 2.98 1.67 8.01
C GLU A 153 2.79 0.16 7.86
N THR A 154 2.48 -0.55 8.93
CA THR A 154 2.23 -2.00 8.88
C THR A 154 0.76 -2.30 8.61
N VAL A 155 -0.17 -1.58 9.26
CA VAL A 155 -1.59 -1.95 9.28
C VAL A 155 -2.48 -1.10 8.37
N CYS A 156 -2.07 0.14 8.00
CA CYS A 156 -2.86 1.05 7.19
C CYS A 156 -2.41 1.03 5.73
N LEU A 157 -3.31 0.63 4.83
CA LEU A 157 -3.06 0.54 3.39
C LEU A 157 -2.40 1.79 2.81
N VAL A 158 -2.96 2.97 3.12
CA VAL A 158 -2.48 4.24 2.53
C VAL A 158 -1.11 4.67 3.04
N ASP A 159 -0.69 4.19 4.21
CA ASP A 159 0.61 4.50 4.82
C ASP A 159 1.71 3.49 4.46
N GLN A 160 1.35 2.32 3.90
CA GLN A 160 2.31 1.29 3.51
C GLN A 160 3.20 1.74 2.35
N PRO A 161 4.50 1.34 2.34
CA PRO A 161 5.35 1.43 1.16
C PRO A 161 4.73 0.63 0.00
N PHE A 162 4.66 1.22 -1.19
CA PHE A 162 3.97 0.60 -2.32
C PHE A 162 4.73 -0.60 -2.86
N VAL A 163 4.06 -1.72 -3.11
CA VAL A 163 4.68 -3.00 -3.48
C VAL A 163 5.51 -2.96 -4.77
N LYS A 164 5.19 -2.05 -5.70
CA LYS A 164 5.91 -1.89 -6.97
C LYS A 164 7.01 -0.83 -6.91
N ASP A 165 6.97 0.06 -5.91
CA ASP A 165 7.95 1.14 -5.71
C ASP A 165 7.99 1.49 -4.22
N ASP A 166 8.89 0.87 -3.48
CA ASP A 166 9.05 1.00 -2.02
C ASP A 166 9.49 2.40 -1.55
N LYS A 167 9.91 3.25 -2.50
CA LYS A 167 10.24 4.66 -2.23
C LYS A 167 9.02 5.55 -2.09
N LYS A 168 7.83 5.06 -2.48
CA LYS A 168 6.57 5.77 -2.40
C LYS A 168 5.60 5.04 -1.49
N LYS A 169 4.79 5.79 -0.76
CA LYS A 169 3.64 5.24 -0.05
C LYS A 169 2.41 5.14 -0.96
N VAL A 170 1.48 4.27 -0.64
CA VAL A 170 0.24 4.11 -1.42
C VAL A 170 -0.51 5.43 -1.59
N HIS A 171 -0.59 6.27 -0.54
CA HIS A 171 -1.25 7.58 -0.66
C HIS A 171 -0.55 8.52 -1.64
N GLU A 172 0.78 8.42 -1.82
CA GLU A 172 1.52 9.22 -2.81
C GLU A 172 1.17 8.75 -4.23
N VAL A 173 1.07 7.43 -4.45
CA VAL A 173 0.66 6.84 -5.73
C VAL A 173 -0.76 7.28 -6.10
N VAL A 174 -1.69 7.27 -5.15
CA VAL A 174 -3.06 7.78 -5.37
C VAL A 174 -3.06 9.29 -5.67
N THR A 175 -2.24 10.07 -4.96
CA THR A 175 -2.08 11.51 -5.19
C THR A 175 -1.55 11.80 -6.60
N GLU A 176 -0.56 11.04 -7.07
CA GLU A 176 -0.04 11.13 -8.45
C GLU A 176 -1.13 10.79 -9.48
N ALA A 177 -1.93 9.76 -9.22
CA ALA A 177 -3.05 9.41 -10.10
C ALA A 177 -4.11 10.52 -10.15
N ILE A 178 -4.47 11.14 -9.02
CA ILE A 178 -5.37 12.31 -8.94
C ILE A 178 -4.80 13.49 -9.76
N ALA A 179 -3.50 13.72 -9.68
CA ALA A 179 -2.85 14.80 -10.41
C ALA A 179 -2.87 14.54 -11.93
N LYS A 180 -2.63 13.29 -12.35
CA LYS A 180 -2.60 12.85 -13.76
C LYS A 180 -4.00 12.84 -14.38
N ILE A 181 -4.96 12.19 -13.70
CA ILE A 181 -6.32 11.95 -14.21
C ILE A 181 -7.20 13.20 -14.07
N GLY A 182 -7.00 13.97 -13.01
CA GLY A 182 -7.71 15.23 -12.81
C GLY A 182 -8.99 15.14 -11.96
N GLU A 183 -9.35 13.95 -11.47
CA GLU A 183 -10.49 13.71 -10.58
C GLU A 183 -10.07 13.30 -9.18
N ASN A 184 -10.97 13.42 -8.22
CA ASN A 184 -10.80 12.82 -6.90
C ASN A 184 -10.81 11.30 -7.02
N ILE A 185 -9.85 10.64 -6.39
CA ILE A 185 -9.75 9.17 -6.33
C ILE A 185 -9.57 8.78 -4.87
N SER A 186 -10.38 7.83 -4.41
CA SER A 186 -10.28 7.34 -3.04
C SER A 186 -10.42 5.81 -2.98
N ILE A 187 -9.57 5.18 -2.17
CA ILE A 187 -9.75 3.78 -1.79
C ILE A 187 -10.78 3.79 -0.66
N ARG A 188 -11.93 3.15 -0.87
CA ARG A 188 -13.03 3.16 0.08
C ARG A 188 -12.93 2.01 1.08
N ARG A 189 -12.80 0.79 0.58
CA ARG A 189 -12.75 -0.44 1.39
C ARG A 189 -12.17 -1.59 0.59
N PHE A 190 -11.74 -2.62 1.30
CA PHE A 190 -11.31 -3.87 0.70
C PHE A 190 -11.70 -5.06 1.58
N THR A 191 -11.62 -6.25 1.02
CA THR A 191 -11.63 -7.50 1.76
C THR A 191 -10.55 -8.42 1.20
N ARG A 192 -9.90 -9.18 2.08
CA ARG A 192 -8.86 -10.13 1.72
C ARG A 192 -9.16 -11.46 2.40
N TYR A 193 -9.03 -12.52 1.65
CA TYR A 193 -9.14 -13.89 2.14
C TYR A 193 -7.86 -14.67 1.83
N GLN A 194 -7.47 -15.49 2.78
CA GLN A 194 -6.35 -16.40 2.59
C GLN A 194 -6.78 -17.82 2.98
N VAL A 195 -6.49 -18.79 2.14
CA VAL A 195 -6.83 -20.18 2.39
C VAL A 195 -6.16 -20.65 3.70
N GLY A 196 -6.97 -21.17 4.61
CA GLY A 196 -6.52 -21.68 5.91
C GLY A 196 -6.27 -20.59 6.97
N GLU A 197 -6.63 -19.35 6.72
CA GLU A 197 -6.57 -18.28 7.71
C GLU A 197 -7.53 -18.58 8.88
N GLY A 198 -7.03 -18.47 10.13
CA GLY A 198 -7.80 -18.79 11.33
C GLY A 198 -8.01 -20.29 11.62
N ILE A 199 -7.50 -21.19 10.78
CA ILE A 199 -7.55 -22.65 11.01
C ILE A 199 -6.24 -23.10 11.65
N GLU A 200 -6.32 -23.69 12.84
CA GLU A 200 -5.15 -24.33 13.46
C GLU A 200 -4.72 -25.54 12.62
N LYS A 201 -3.57 -25.45 11.98
CA LYS A 201 -2.95 -26.61 11.35
C LYS A 201 -2.45 -27.55 12.43
N LYS A 202 -2.92 -28.79 12.45
CA LYS A 202 -2.29 -29.84 13.24
C LYS A 202 -0.80 -29.87 12.88
N LYS A 203 0.07 -29.65 13.85
CA LYS A 203 1.50 -29.89 13.69
C LYS A 203 1.64 -31.41 13.57
N GLU A 204 1.70 -31.91 12.36
CA GLU A 204 2.12 -33.27 12.12
C GLU A 204 3.60 -33.33 12.50
N ASP A 205 3.87 -34.03 13.59
CA ASP A 205 5.25 -34.32 13.99
C ASP A 205 5.77 -35.43 13.05
N LEU A 206 6.36 -34.99 11.94
CA LEU A 206 6.95 -35.92 10.94
C LEU A 206 7.89 -36.92 11.59
N ALA A 207 8.60 -36.56 12.67
CA ALA A 207 9.50 -37.47 13.39
C ALA A 207 8.70 -38.55 14.11
N ALA A 208 7.56 -38.21 14.74
CA ALA A 208 6.69 -39.18 15.38
C ALA A 208 5.98 -40.10 14.37
N GLU A 209 5.62 -39.58 13.19
CA GLU A 209 4.97 -40.33 12.12
C GLU A 209 5.94 -41.30 11.45
N VAL A 210 7.17 -40.86 11.18
CA VAL A 210 8.26 -41.72 10.68
C VAL A 210 8.62 -42.80 11.71
N ALA A 211 8.70 -42.45 12.99
CA ALA A 211 8.95 -43.43 14.06
C ALA A 211 7.84 -44.50 14.17
N LYS A 212 6.57 -44.12 14.00
CA LYS A 212 5.44 -45.05 13.94
C LYS A 212 5.52 -45.98 12.72
N THR A 213 5.90 -45.46 11.58
CA THR A 213 6.01 -46.24 10.32
C THR A 213 7.17 -47.21 10.38
N ILE A 214 8.34 -46.83 10.91
CA ILE A 214 9.51 -47.70 11.10
C ILE A 214 9.22 -48.76 12.17
N GLY A 215 8.52 -48.43 13.25
CA GLY A 215 8.14 -49.37 14.28
C GLY A 215 7.16 -50.46 13.84
N GLN A 216 6.34 -50.19 12.80
CA GLN A 216 5.39 -51.17 12.23
C GLN A 216 6.01 -52.08 11.18
N THR A 217 7.16 -51.74 10.60
CA THR A 217 7.88 -52.58 9.61
C THR A 217 8.91 -53.50 10.24
N GLY A 218 9.18 -53.38 11.56
CA GLY A 218 10.19 -54.14 12.30
C GLY A 218 9.71 -55.42 12.98
N GLY A 219 8.72 -56.17 12.44
CA GLY A 219 8.21 -57.33 13.15
C GLY A 219 7.60 -58.45 12.30
N LYS A 220 8.42 -59.14 11.46
CA LYS A 220 8.14 -60.53 11.10
C LYS A 220 9.48 -61.25 10.82
N PRO A 221 9.96 -62.12 11.73
CA PRO A 221 10.93 -63.14 11.36
C PRO A 221 10.19 -64.15 10.49
N GLY A 222 10.71 -64.39 9.27
CA GLY A 222 10.23 -65.45 8.39
C GLY A 222 10.45 -66.81 9.01
N PRO A 223 9.64 -67.87 8.66
CA PRO A 223 9.80 -69.19 9.17
C PRO A 223 11.10 -69.80 8.60
N ALA A 224 11.94 -70.33 9.51
CA ALA A 224 13.08 -71.18 9.16
C ALA A 224 12.56 -72.51 8.60
N ALA A 225 13.06 -72.86 7.42
CA ALA A 225 12.95 -74.20 6.86
C ALA A 225 14.23 -75.00 7.15
#